data_c06d4a46162265c3bf6d456ea4b62799
#
_entry.id   c06d4a46162265c3bf6d456ea4b62799
#
_cell.length_a   1.000
_cell.length_b   1.000
_cell.length_c   1.000
_cell.angle_alpha   90.00
_cell.angle_beta   90.00
_cell.angle_gamma   90.00
#
_symmetry.space_group_name_H-M   'P 1'
#
loop_
_entity.id
_entity.type
_entity.pdbx_description
1 polymer ?
#
loop_
_entity_poly.entity_id
_entity_poly.type
_entity_poly.pdbx_seq_one_letter_code
_entity_poly.pdbx_strand_id
1 'polypeptide(L)'
;MLLCHMSYIDVKYLNLISPMLPLFKKKGDNLWNFRCPYCGDSQKSRTKARGYVFRKKADLFYKCHNCGTGATLANLIKHVDSKTYDDYILERYRDGGTVTRSPVPKPEFKFDAPVFKKDVFKSLRSISELADTHPARRLVEKRRIPKQFLSNDLYLCDSFYKFTNTLIKNKFPSLSGDHPRLMIPFRNEEGEIFAYQGRAFGKEVPKYITIKLDEDADKIYGLDRVDKSKQIYVVEGPIDSMFLDNCIAVAGADFSKPLSISGRLMLNGELTIIFDNEPRNKEICKQIDKTISQGRNVVIWPDSMKHKDINDMILAGYSKKDIQQIITDNTFKTAAASLRFAEWRKINA
;
A
#
# COMPACT_ATOMS: atom_id res chain seq x y z
N MET A 1 43.28 11.67 13.17
CA MET A 1 42.80 11.79 14.57
C MET A 1 41.34 12.26 14.67
N LEU A 2 40.84 13.17 13.85
CA LEU A 2 39.46 13.70 13.91
C LEU A 2 38.32 12.64 13.72
N LEU A 3 38.52 11.62 12.91
CA LEU A 3 37.50 10.57 12.66
C LEU A 3 37.23 9.66 13.87
N CYS A 4 38.17 9.55 14.81
CA CYS A 4 38.03 8.72 16.02
C CYS A 4 37.15 9.41 17.09
N HIS A 5 37.21 10.74 17.16
CA HIS A 5 36.52 11.54 18.17
C HIS A 5 35.00 11.64 17.92
N MET A 6 34.58 11.89 16.67
CA MET A 6 33.15 11.94 16.30
C MET A 6 32.40 10.63 16.59
N SER A 7 33.10 9.50 16.46
CA SER A 7 32.53 8.17 16.79
C SER A 7 32.30 7.99 18.31
N TYR A 8 33.06 8.65 19.16
CA TYR A 8 32.89 8.57 20.62
C TYR A 8 31.59 9.29 21.06
N ILE A 9 31.35 10.50 20.55
CA ILE A 9 30.14 11.28 20.87
C ILE A 9 28.90 10.51 20.46
N ASP A 10 28.87 9.94 19.26
CA ASP A 10 27.72 9.17 18.78
C ASP A 10 27.39 7.97 19.69
N VAL A 11 28.42 7.22 20.09
CA VAL A 11 28.28 6.08 21.01
C VAL A 11 27.86 6.54 22.42
N LYS A 12 28.42 7.65 22.90
CA LYS A 12 28.03 8.26 24.19
C LYS A 12 26.54 8.56 24.22
N TYR A 13 26.04 9.27 23.23
CA TYR A 13 24.62 9.67 23.18
C TYR A 13 23.67 8.51 22.89
N LEU A 14 24.07 7.51 22.10
CA LEU A 14 23.33 6.28 21.96
C LEU A 14 23.18 5.54 23.30
N ASN A 15 24.24 5.51 24.10
CA ASN A 15 24.21 4.93 25.44
C ASN A 15 23.36 5.75 26.42
N LEU A 16 23.33 7.08 26.32
CA LEU A 16 22.48 7.95 27.15
C LEU A 16 20.98 7.68 26.91
N ILE A 17 20.56 7.44 25.67
CA ILE A 17 19.16 7.12 25.37
C ILE A 17 18.83 5.62 25.53
N SER A 18 19.82 4.77 25.77
CA SER A 18 19.63 3.32 25.86
C SER A 18 18.60 2.85 26.90
N PRO A 19 18.43 3.51 28.09
CA PRO A 19 17.39 3.14 29.05
C PRO A 19 15.97 3.34 28.52
N MET A 20 15.79 4.23 27.51
CA MET A 20 14.50 4.50 26.87
C MET A 20 14.24 3.56 25.67
N LEU A 21 15.20 2.70 25.33
CA LEU A 21 15.12 1.74 24.22
C LEU A 21 14.94 0.31 24.75
N PRO A 22 13.70 -0.23 24.77
CA PRO A 22 13.44 -1.54 25.37
C PRO A 22 14.23 -2.65 24.65
N LEU A 23 14.76 -3.59 25.42
CA LEU A 23 15.60 -4.71 24.96
C LEU A 23 16.93 -4.26 24.30
N PHE A 24 17.46 -3.11 24.68
CA PHE A 24 18.74 -2.61 24.15
C PHE A 24 19.88 -3.59 24.45
N LYS A 25 20.60 -4.00 23.39
CA LYS A 25 21.75 -4.90 23.48
C LYS A 25 22.81 -4.52 22.46
N LYS A 26 24.06 -4.47 22.89
CA LYS A 26 25.22 -4.40 21.99
C LYS A 26 25.44 -5.78 21.37
N LYS A 27 25.45 -5.87 20.03
CA LYS A 27 25.65 -7.10 19.27
C LYS A 27 27.03 -7.22 18.62
N GLY A 28 27.77 -6.12 18.57
CA GLY A 28 29.13 -6.04 18.01
C GLY A 28 29.72 -4.65 18.23
N ASP A 29 30.93 -4.40 17.74
CA ASP A 29 31.67 -3.14 18.02
C ASP A 29 30.93 -1.89 17.51
N ASN A 30 30.15 -2.00 16.48
CA ASN A 30 29.35 -0.89 15.95
C ASN A 30 27.95 -1.35 15.55
N LEU A 31 27.37 -2.25 16.35
CA LEU A 31 26.05 -2.83 16.10
C LEU A 31 25.28 -2.97 17.43
N TRP A 32 24.12 -2.33 17.48
CA TRP A 32 23.18 -2.42 18.61
C TRP A 32 21.80 -2.84 18.10
N ASN A 33 21.06 -3.54 18.96
CA ASN A 33 19.73 -4.02 18.67
C ASN A 33 18.78 -3.69 19.82
N PHE A 34 17.56 -3.25 19.51
CA PHE A 34 16.52 -2.89 20.48
C PHE A 34 15.13 -2.91 19.83
N ARG A 35 14.10 -2.80 20.65
CA ARG A 35 12.73 -2.63 20.12
C ARG A 35 12.59 -1.27 19.45
N CYS A 36 12.00 -1.27 18.28
CA CYS A 36 11.79 -0.06 17.50
C CYS A 36 10.96 1.00 18.26
N PRO A 37 11.49 2.20 18.52
CA PRO A 37 10.73 3.26 19.19
C PRO A 37 9.63 3.86 18.31
N TYR A 38 9.69 3.67 16.98
CA TYR A 38 8.70 4.19 16.05
C TYR A 38 7.47 3.30 15.93
N CYS A 39 7.62 1.98 15.88
CA CYS A 39 6.50 1.06 15.68
C CYS A 39 6.24 0.10 16.85
N GLY A 40 7.06 0.15 17.92
CA GLY A 40 6.93 -0.74 19.08
C GLY A 40 7.21 -2.21 18.78
N ASP A 41 7.71 -2.55 17.57
CA ASP A 41 7.92 -3.93 17.12
C ASP A 41 6.64 -4.80 17.12
N SER A 42 6.74 -6.05 17.51
CA SER A 42 5.62 -6.99 17.52
C SER A 42 4.77 -6.81 18.78
N GLN A 43 3.48 -6.57 18.63
CA GLN A 43 2.53 -6.57 19.74
C GLN A 43 2.30 -7.98 20.31
N LYS A 44 2.49 -9.02 19.50
CA LYS A 44 2.31 -10.43 19.90
C LYS A 44 3.50 -11.04 20.64
N SER A 45 4.67 -10.43 20.60
CA SER A 45 5.89 -10.94 21.24
C SER A 45 6.68 -9.82 21.90
N ARG A 46 6.79 -9.87 23.22
CA ARG A 46 7.57 -8.92 24.02
C ARG A 46 9.07 -9.08 23.91
N THR A 47 9.56 -10.20 23.34
CA THR A 47 10.99 -10.53 23.23
C THR A 47 11.59 -10.17 21.87
N LYS A 48 10.78 -9.80 20.89
CA LYS A 48 11.28 -9.42 19.54
C LYS A 48 11.78 -7.99 19.54
N ALA A 49 13.03 -7.81 19.05
CA ALA A 49 13.68 -6.53 18.86
C ALA A 49 14.25 -6.47 17.44
N ARG A 50 13.71 -5.62 16.57
CA ARG A 50 14.05 -5.51 15.13
C ARG A 50 14.54 -4.14 14.71
N GLY A 51 14.75 -3.23 15.66
CA GLY A 51 15.47 -1.99 15.47
C GLY A 51 16.96 -2.22 15.63
N TYR A 52 17.78 -1.68 14.72
CA TYR A 52 19.22 -1.79 14.73
C TYR A 52 19.86 -0.43 14.54
N VAL A 53 20.92 -0.15 15.33
CA VAL A 53 21.88 0.92 15.04
C VAL A 53 23.16 0.28 14.58
N PHE A 54 23.70 0.76 13.48
CA PHE A 54 24.92 0.26 12.87
C PHE A 54 25.72 1.39 12.23
N ARG A 55 27.03 1.16 12.07
CA ARG A 55 27.92 2.11 11.42
C ARG A 55 27.80 2.02 9.90
N LYS A 56 27.65 3.19 9.25
CA LYS A 56 27.77 3.33 7.80
C LYS A 56 28.70 4.51 7.51
N LYS A 57 29.91 4.23 6.98
CA LYS A 57 31.01 5.20 6.83
C LYS A 57 31.43 5.75 8.20
N ALA A 58 31.36 7.07 8.40
CA ALA A 58 31.77 7.74 9.65
C ALA A 58 30.64 7.87 10.68
N ASP A 59 29.37 7.67 10.29
CA ASP A 59 28.18 7.94 11.10
C ASP A 59 27.45 6.67 11.54
N LEU A 60 26.64 6.78 12.60
CA LEU A 60 25.70 5.75 13.03
C LEU A 60 24.33 5.99 12.42
N PHE A 61 23.72 4.90 11.91
CA PHE A 61 22.41 4.87 11.31
C PHE A 61 21.51 3.88 12.01
N TYR A 62 20.24 4.24 12.11
CA TYR A 62 19.18 3.38 12.60
C TYR A 62 18.37 2.79 11.45
N LYS A 63 17.97 1.52 11.57
CA LYS A 63 16.98 0.87 10.69
C LYS A 63 16.15 -0.14 11.46
N CYS A 64 14.85 -0.14 11.22
CA CYS A 64 13.93 -1.17 11.73
C CYS A 64 13.55 -2.16 10.62
N HIS A 65 13.74 -3.45 10.87
CA HIS A 65 13.33 -4.52 9.95
C HIS A 65 11.86 -4.91 10.06
N ASN A 66 11.10 -4.27 10.95
CA ASN A 66 9.66 -4.47 11.07
C ASN A 66 8.85 -3.45 10.27
N CYS A 67 9.11 -2.15 10.48
CA CYS A 67 8.37 -1.07 9.82
C CYS A 67 9.15 -0.42 8.66
N GLY A 68 10.41 -0.83 8.43
CA GLY A 68 11.24 -0.24 7.39
C GLY A 68 11.83 1.14 7.70
N THR A 69 11.44 1.78 8.81
CA THR A 69 11.93 3.11 9.19
C THR A 69 13.46 3.13 9.26
N GLY A 70 14.07 4.05 8.53
CA GLY A 70 15.50 4.38 8.59
C GLY A 70 15.69 5.82 9.07
N ALA A 71 16.71 6.06 9.89
CA ALA A 71 17.04 7.38 10.42
C ALA A 71 18.54 7.55 10.69
N THR A 72 19.01 8.79 10.71
CA THR A 72 20.32 9.11 11.30
C THR A 72 20.25 8.96 12.82
N LEU A 73 21.41 8.80 13.48
CA LEU A 73 21.43 8.77 14.94
C LEU A 73 20.81 10.03 15.56
N ALA A 74 21.07 11.20 14.98
CA ALA A 74 20.47 12.46 15.41
C ALA A 74 18.93 12.42 15.42
N ASN A 75 18.33 11.92 14.34
CA ASN A 75 16.87 11.80 14.25
C ASN A 75 16.30 10.73 15.19
N LEU A 76 17.03 9.65 15.43
CA LEU A 76 16.66 8.66 16.44
C LEU A 76 16.64 9.27 17.84
N ILE A 77 17.71 9.99 18.23
CA ILE A 77 17.82 10.67 19.53
C ILE A 77 16.68 11.67 19.68
N LYS A 78 16.45 12.51 18.67
CA LYS A 78 15.34 13.49 18.67
C LYS A 78 13.96 12.85 18.87
N HIS A 79 13.75 11.67 18.28
CA HIS A 79 12.49 10.95 18.43
C HIS A 79 12.29 10.35 19.83
N VAL A 80 13.38 9.91 20.46
CA VAL A 80 13.37 9.25 21.77
C VAL A 80 13.36 10.27 22.90
N ASP A 81 14.23 11.28 22.81
CA ASP A 81 14.36 12.36 23.81
C ASP A 81 14.89 13.66 23.16
N SER A 82 14.02 14.64 23.07
CA SER A 82 14.30 15.95 22.50
C SER A 82 15.37 16.73 23.26
N LYS A 83 15.43 16.58 24.60
CA LYS A 83 16.40 17.28 25.43
C LYS A 83 17.82 16.74 25.17
N THR A 84 17.98 15.44 25.19
CA THR A 84 19.24 14.77 24.86
C THR A 84 19.70 15.07 23.41
N TYR A 85 18.74 15.31 22.49
CA TYR A 85 19.07 15.74 21.13
C TYR A 85 19.75 17.11 21.09
N ASP A 86 19.26 18.08 21.83
CA ASP A 86 19.86 19.43 21.85
C ASP A 86 21.29 19.39 22.41
N ASP A 87 21.52 18.63 23.47
CA ASP A 87 22.85 18.41 24.05
C ASP A 87 23.79 17.71 23.06
N TYR A 88 23.29 16.69 22.34
CA TYR A 88 24.03 15.97 21.31
C TYR A 88 24.50 16.88 20.18
N ILE A 89 23.62 17.72 19.66
CA ILE A 89 23.95 18.66 18.58
C ILE A 89 24.97 19.70 19.07
N LEU A 90 24.80 20.20 20.29
CA LEU A 90 25.72 21.19 20.88
C LEU A 90 27.11 20.61 21.08
N GLU A 91 27.21 19.38 21.59
CA GLU A 91 28.53 18.72 21.83
C GLU A 91 29.22 18.39 20.51
N ARG A 92 28.50 17.87 19.50
CA ARG A 92 29.05 17.67 18.16
C ARG A 92 29.55 18.97 17.52
N TYR A 93 28.88 20.10 17.78
CA TYR A 93 29.30 21.40 17.29
C TYR A 93 30.61 21.89 18.00
N ARG A 94 30.71 21.70 19.32
CA ARG A 94 31.88 22.14 20.12
C ARG A 94 33.14 21.35 19.79
N ASP A 95 33.03 20.09 19.43
CA ASP A 95 34.15 19.17 19.24
C ASP A 95 34.76 19.25 17.81
N GLY A 96 34.64 20.43 17.17
CA GLY A 96 35.31 20.76 15.90
C GLY A 96 34.56 20.28 14.66
N GLY A 97 33.30 20.00 14.80
CA GLY A 97 32.38 20.02 13.69
C GLY A 97 32.20 21.46 13.24
N THR A 98 33.16 22.02 12.50
CA THR A 98 32.92 23.19 11.70
C THR A 98 31.66 22.88 10.88
N VAL A 99 30.54 23.54 11.22
CA VAL A 99 29.48 23.81 10.29
C VAL A 99 30.06 24.84 9.30
N THR A 100 31.08 24.45 8.54
CA THR A 100 31.17 24.93 7.20
C THR A 100 29.84 24.50 6.61
N ARG A 101 28.98 25.46 6.32
CA ARG A 101 27.96 25.38 5.29
C ARG A 101 28.63 25.20 3.92
N SER A 102 29.48 24.21 3.78
CA SER A 102 29.53 23.46 2.56
C SER A 102 28.14 22.83 2.49
N PRO A 103 27.39 23.02 1.38
CA PRO A 103 26.15 22.26 1.22
C PRO A 103 26.55 20.82 1.51
N VAL A 104 26.05 20.31 2.66
CA VAL A 104 26.16 18.88 2.97
C VAL A 104 25.74 18.27 1.66
N PRO A 105 26.59 17.50 0.94
CA PRO A 105 26.10 16.77 -0.19
C PRO A 105 24.96 16.00 0.44
N LYS A 106 23.72 16.43 0.12
CA LYS A 106 22.52 15.69 0.47
C LYS A 106 22.95 14.28 0.14
N PRO A 107 22.96 13.32 1.10
CA PRO A 107 23.26 11.98 0.72
C PRO A 107 22.39 11.80 -0.50
N GLU A 108 22.97 11.79 -1.68
CA GLU A 108 22.32 11.27 -2.86
C GLU A 108 22.13 9.80 -2.52
N PHE A 109 21.10 9.54 -1.72
CA PHE A 109 20.33 8.38 -2.01
C PHE A 109 19.89 8.68 -3.45
N LYS A 110 20.58 8.11 -4.40
CA LYS A 110 19.97 7.77 -5.67
C LYS A 110 18.96 6.67 -5.35
N PHE A 111 17.90 7.06 -4.65
CA PHE A 111 16.60 6.72 -5.16
C PHE A 111 16.61 7.42 -6.53
N ASP A 112 16.70 6.66 -7.60
CA ASP A 112 16.13 7.14 -8.83
C ASP A 112 14.77 7.62 -8.39
N ALA A 113 14.60 8.94 -8.29
CA ALA A 113 13.32 9.53 -7.88
C ALA A 113 12.32 8.85 -8.80
N PRO A 114 11.25 8.25 -8.25
CA PRO A 114 10.31 7.54 -9.10
C PRO A 114 10.01 8.52 -10.23
N VAL A 115 10.46 8.17 -11.43
CA VAL A 115 10.25 9.02 -12.60
C VAL A 115 8.80 8.79 -12.92
N PHE A 116 7.91 9.56 -12.27
CA PHE A 116 6.51 9.65 -12.62
C PHE A 116 6.46 10.19 -14.04
N LYS A 117 6.62 9.27 -14.98
CA LYS A 117 6.41 9.59 -16.38
C LYS A 117 4.91 9.69 -16.55
N LYS A 118 4.39 10.90 -16.76
CA LYS A 118 2.96 11.13 -17.08
C LYS A 118 2.43 10.18 -18.16
N ASP A 119 3.31 9.61 -18.96
CA ASP A 119 3.03 8.75 -20.11
C ASP A 119 3.60 7.33 -19.99
N VAL A 120 3.59 6.72 -18.79
CA VAL A 120 4.10 5.34 -18.60
C VAL A 120 3.50 4.35 -19.60
N PHE A 121 2.22 4.52 -19.97
CA PHE A 121 1.50 3.63 -20.89
C PHE A 121 1.40 4.15 -22.31
N LYS A 122 2.14 5.19 -22.69
CA LYS A 122 2.14 5.77 -24.06
C LYS A 122 2.43 4.75 -25.16
N SER A 123 3.19 3.70 -24.89
CA SER A 123 3.51 2.63 -25.84
C SER A 123 2.46 1.53 -25.89
N LEU A 124 1.47 1.53 -25.00
CA LEU A 124 0.41 0.54 -24.95
C LEU A 124 -0.82 1.04 -25.69
N ARG A 125 -1.54 0.12 -26.32
CA ARG A 125 -2.83 0.42 -26.95
C ARG A 125 -3.92 0.36 -25.89
N SER A 126 -4.78 1.38 -25.84
CA SER A 126 -5.99 1.31 -25.02
C SER A 126 -6.97 0.25 -25.59
N ILE A 127 -7.84 -0.27 -24.74
CA ILE A 127 -8.83 -1.25 -25.17
C ILE A 127 -9.81 -0.62 -26.21
N SER A 128 -10.05 0.69 -26.14
CA SER A 128 -10.89 1.40 -27.09
C SER A 128 -10.32 1.42 -28.54
N GLU A 129 -9.00 1.34 -28.68
CA GLU A 129 -8.32 1.34 -29.98
C GLU A 129 -8.28 -0.04 -30.68
N LEU A 130 -8.66 -1.09 -29.92
CA LEU A 130 -8.65 -2.45 -30.47
C LEU A 130 -9.94 -2.72 -31.26
N ALA A 131 -9.81 -3.52 -32.32
CA ALA A 131 -10.98 -4.00 -33.06
C ALA A 131 -11.91 -4.81 -32.14
N ASP A 132 -13.22 -4.77 -32.39
CA ASP A 132 -14.24 -5.49 -31.61
C ASP A 132 -14.01 -7.01 -31.60
N THR A 133 -13.36 -7.54 -32.65
CA THR A 133 -12.98 -8.95 -32.74
C THR A 133 -11.77 -9.34 -31.88
N HIS A 134 -11.01 -8.35 -31.35
CA HIS A 134 -9.81 -8.62 -30.59
C HIS A 134 -10.12 -9.33 -29.25
N PRO A 135 -9.39 -10.39 -28.85
CA PRO A 135 -9.68 -11.15 -27.63
C PRO A 135 -9.74 -10.30 -26.35
N ALA A 136 -8.85 -9.31 -26.23
CA ALA A 136 -8.84 -8.39 -25.09
C ALA A 136 -10.10 -7.52 -25.05
N ARG A 137 -10.55 -7.00 -26.22
CA ARG A 137 -11.78 -6.23 -26.33
C ARG A 137 -13.00 -7.07 -25.95
N ARG A 138 -13.11 -8.29 -26.51
CA ARG A 138 -14.18 -9.24 -26.19
C ARG A 138 -14.23 -9.61 -24.70
N LEU A 139 -13.07 -9.76 -24.04
CA LEU A 139 -13.02 -10.02 -22.59
C LEU A 139 -13.69 -8.89 -21.80
N VAL A 140 -13.32 -7.64 -22.11
CA VAL A 140 -13.85 -6.45 -21.44
C VAL A 140 -15.34 -6.28 -21.68
N GLU A 141 -15.80 -6.51 -22.91
CA GLU A 141 -17.21 -6.47 -23.28
C GLU A 141 -18.01 -7.61 -22.62
N LYS A 142 -17.45 -8.83 -22.59
CA LYS A 142 -18.08 -9.97 -21.89
C LYS A 142 -18.27 -9.67 -20.41
N ARG A 143 -17.38 -8.90 -19.79
CA ARG A 143 -17.49 -8.44 -18.40
C ARG A 143 -18.41 -7.24 -18.22
N ARG A 144 -18.97 -6.71 -19.31
CA ARG A 144 -19.83 -5.52 -19.33
C ARG A 144 -19.18 -4.28 -18.69
N ILE A 145 -17.85 -4.17 -18.78
CA ILE A 145 -17.14 -3.01 -18.21
C ILE A 145 -17.61 -1.73 -18.93
N PRO A 146 -17.97 -0.67 -18.18
CA PRO A 146 -18.49 0.56 -18.76
C PRO A 146 -17.51 1.20 -19.76
N LYS A 147 -18.04 1.67 -20.90
CA LYS A 147 -17.24 2.20 -22.03
C LYS A 147 -16.28 3.32 -21.65
N GLN A 148 -16.61 4.12 -20.65
CA GLN A 148 -15.78 5.21 -20.16
C GLN A 148 -14.39 4.77 -19.67
N PHE A 149 -14.23 3.52 -19.24
CA PHE A 149 -12.96 2.98 -18.74
C PHE A 149 -12.06 2.42 -19.85
N LEU A 150 -12.57 2.27 -21.08
CA LEU A 150 -11.86 1.58 -22.15
C LEU A 150 -10.69 2.38 -22.73
N SER A 151 -10.74 3.71 -22.65
CA SER A 151 -9.74 4.59 -23.26
C SER A 151 -8.55 4.89 -22.36
N ASN A 152 -8.82 5.11 -21.05
CA ASN A 152 -7.79 5.62 -20.14
C ASN A 152 -7.49 4.71 -18.95
N ASP A 153 -8.30 3.67 -18.73
CA ASP A 153 -8.15 2.79 -17.56
C ASP A 153 -7.81 1.35 -17.93
N LEU A 154 -7.94 0.97 -19.21
CA LEU A 154 -7.69 -0.39 -19.66
C LEU A 154 -6.83 -0.40 -20.92
N TYR A 155 -5.71 -1.10 -20.85
CA TYR A 155 -4.75 -1.20 -21.95
C TYR A 155 -4.38 -2.66 -22.22
N LEU A 156 -3.94 -2.93 -23.44
CA LEU A 156 -3.33 -4.20 -23.82
C LEU A 156 -1.81 -4.10 -23.70
N CYS A 157 -1.23 -5.05 -22.99
CA CYS A 157 0.22 -5.28 -22.98
C CYS A 157 0.48 -6.68 -23.54
N ASP A 158 1.16 -6.76 -24.69
CA ASP A 158 1.43 -8.02 -25.36
C ASP A 158 2.51 -8.87 -24.66
N SER A 159 3.43 -8.23 -23.92
CA SER A 159 4.53 -8.86 -23.20
C SER A 159 4.74 -8.17 -21.86
N PHE A 160 4.08 -8.68 -20.82
CA PHE A 160 4.01 -8.01 -19.51
C PHE A 160 5.35 -7.92 -18.79
N TYR A 161 6.15 -9.00 -18.79
CA TYR A 161 7.45 -9.02 -18.13
C TYR A 161 8.44 -8.11 -18.86
N LYS A 162 8.46 -8.18 -20.18
CA LYS A 162 9.30 -7.32 -21.02
C LYS A 162 8.97 -5.85 -20.80
N PHE A 163 7.68 -5.49 -20.84
CA PHE A 163 7.22 -4.13 -20.57
C PHE A 163 7.63 -3.67 -19.17
N THR A 164 7.38 -4.48 -18.15
CA THR A 164 7.73 -4.14 -16.76
C THR A 164 9.25 -3.91 -16.61
N ASN A 165 10.07 -4.72 -17.26
CA ASN A 165 11.53 -4.56 -17.21
C ASN A 165 12.03 -3.28 -17.89
N THR A 166 11.25 -2.64 -18.77
CA THR A 166 11.58 -1.30 -19.31
C THR A 166 11.40 -0.21 -18.27
N LEU A 167 10.52 -0.42 -17.30
CA LEU A 167 10.22 0.54 -16.23
C LEU A 167 11.05 0.28 -14.96
N ILE A 168 11.21 -0.99 -14.61
CA ILE A 168 11.96 -1.44 -13.42
C ILE A 168 12.97 -2.49 -13.87
N LYS A 169 14.23 -2.11 -13.91
CA LYS A 169 15.33 -2.99 -14.37
C LYS A 169 15.33 -4.33 -13.63
N ASN A 170 15.35 -5.43 -14.38
CA ASN A 170 15.41 -6.80 -13.85
C ASN A 170 14.29 -7.17 -12.85
N LYS A 171 13.10 -6.56 -12.94
CA LYS A 171 11.95 -6.97 -12.11
C LYS A 171 11.57 -8.43 -12.36
N PHE A 172 11.64 -8.86 -13.60
CA PHE A 172 11.52 -10.24 -14.02
C PHE A 172 12.84 -10.70 -14.66
N PRO A 173 13.67 -11.46 -13.92
CA PRO A 173 14.98 -11.91 -14.44
C PRO A 173 14.86 -12.86 -15.64
N SER A 174 13.76 -13.62 -15.72
CA SER A 174 13.44 -14.48 -16.86
C SER A 174 12.18 -13.99 -17.55
N LEU A 175 12.20 -14.01 -18.88
CA LEU A 175 11.02 -13.75 -19.71
C LEU A 175 10.25 -15.03 -20.06
N SER A 176 10.69 -16.18 -19.54
CA SER A 176 9.95 -17.45 -19.67
C SER A 176 8.57 -17.33 -19.04
N GLY A 177 7.53 -17.67 -19.79
CA GLY A 177 6.14 -17.54 -19.33
C GLY A 177 5.58 -16.12 -19.43
N ASP A 178 6.28 -15.19 -20.11
CA ASP A 178 5.70 -13.88 -20.43
C ASP A 178 4.51 -14.06 -21.37
N HIS A 179 3.43 -13.34 -21.11
CA HIS A 179 2.19 -13.44 -21.88
C HIS A 179 1.40 -12.13 -21.84
N PRO A 180 0.46 -11.94 -22.79
CA PRO A 180 -0.35 -10.74 -22.81
C PRO A 180 -1.19 -10.58 -21.55
N ARG A 181 -1.33 -9.33 -21.09
CA ARG A 181 -2.18 -8.97 -19.95
C ARG A 181 -3.00 -7.71 -20.22
N LEU A 182 -4.17 -7.68 -19.63
CA LEU A 182 -4.96 -6.46 -19.48
C LEU A 182 -4.30 -5.62 -18.38
N MET A 183 -3.90 -4.40 -18.73
CA MET A 183 -3.24 -3.46 -17.83
C MET A 183 -4.22 -2.46 -17.26
N ILE A 184 -4.17 -2.28 -15.95
CA ILE A 184 -5.01 -1.35 -15.19
C ILE A 184 -4.07 -0.39 -14.45
N PRO A 185 -3.94 0.88 -14.85
CA PRO A 185 -3.08 1.86 -14.19
C PRO A 185 -3.70 2.34 -12.87
N PHE A 186 -2.89 2.52 -11.86
CA PHE A 186 -3.26 3.16 -10.60
C PHE A 186 -2.67 4.56 -10.60
N ARG A 187 -3.54 5.56 -10.58
CA ARG A 187 -3.16 6.97 -10.65
C ARG A 187 -3.34 7.66 -9.32
N ASN A 188 -2.43 8.58 -9.02
CA ASN A 188 -2.59 9.52 -7.92
C ASN A 188 -3.59 10.63 -8.30
N GLU A 189 -3.81 11.59 -7.40
CA GLU A 189 -4.74 12.70 -7.59
C GLU A 189 -4.33 13.63 -8.75
N GLU A 190 -3.05 13.68 -9.07
CA GLU A 190 -2.48 14.43 -10.17
C GLU A 190 -2.58 13.69 -11.52
N GLY A 191 -3.11 12.46 -11.52
CA GLY A 191 -3.26 11.59 -12.69
C GLY A 191 -1.97 10.85 -13.09
N GLU A 192 -0.93 10.87 -12.26
CA GLU A 192 0.32 10.18 -12.51
C GLU A 192 0.22 8.71 -12.12
N ILE A 193 0.75 7.80 -12.95
CA ILE A 193 0.72 6.36 -12.70
C ILE A 193 1.82 6.00 -11.70
N PHE A 194 1.44 5.59 -10.50
CA PHE A 194 2.36 5.14 -9.43
C PHE A 194 2.42 3.61 -9.28
N ALA A 195 1.43 2.91 -9.81
CA ALA A 195 1.38 1.45 -9.86
C ALA A 195 0.50 0.98 -11.02
N TYR A 196 0.55 -0.29 -11.33
CA TYR A 196 -0.38 -0.90 -12.27
C TYR A 196 -0.60 -2.38 -11.97
N GLN A 197 -1.74 -2.89 -12.39
CA GLN A 197 -2.08 -4.30 -12.28
C GLN A 197 -2.21 -4.92 -13.66
N GLY A 198 -1.52 -6.05 -13.88
CA GLY A 198 -1.64 -6.87 -15.08
C GLY A 198 -2.53 -8.08 -14.81
N ARG A 199 -3.71 -8.15 -15.47
CA ARG A 199 -4.63 -9.28 -15.39
C ARG A 199 -4.43 -10.23 -16.58
N ALA A 200 -4.22 -11.51 -16.32
CA ALA A 200 -4.14 -12.54 -17.35
C ALA A 200 -5.49 -12.69 -18.09
N PHE A 201 -5.43 -13.01 -19.39
CA PHE A 201 -6.62 -13.22 -20.20
C PHE A 201 -7.18 -14.64 -20.04
N GLY A 202 -6.33 -15.62 -19.80
CA GLY A 202 -6.67 -17.03 -19.68
C GLY A 202 -6.51 -17.59 -18.27
N LYS A 203 -5.93 -18.79 -18.19
CA LYS A 203 -5.72 -19.56 -16.95
C LYS A 203 -4.31 -19.36 -16.35
N GLU A 204 -3.54 -18.41 -16.86
CA GLU A 204 -2.18 -18.14 -16.41
C GLU A 204 -2.14 -17.74 -14.95
N VAL A 205 -1.16 -18.28 -14.22
CA VAL A 205 -0.96 -18.05 -12.79
C VAL A 205 0.31 -17.22 -12.58
N PRO A 206 0.25 -16.19 -11.75
CA PRO A 206 -0.91 -15.63 -11.06
C PRO A 206 -1.83 -14.85 -12.00
N LYS A 207 -3.14 -14.93 -11.74
CA LYS A 207 -4.19 -14.23 -12.52
C LYS A 207 -3.99 -12.71 -12.52
N TYR A 208 -3.55 -12.15 -11.40
CA TYR A 208 -3.24 -10.74 -11.22
C TYR A 208 -1.82 -10.56 -10.72
N ILE A 209 -1.10 -9.61 -11.30
CA ILE A 209 0.23 -9.15 -10.86
C ILE A 209 0.16 -7.65 -10.70
N THR A 210 0.44 -7.15 -9.49
CA THR A 210 0.49 -5.70 -9.23
C THR A 210 1.94 -5.26 -9.12
N ILE A 211 2.32 -4.26 -9.90
CA ILE A 211 3.65 -3.64 -9.94
C ILE A 211 3.54 -2.24 -9.35
N LYS A 212 4.38 -1.93 -8.40
CA LYS A 212 4.56 -0.59 -7.85
C LYS A 212 5.71 0.10 -8.57
N LEU A 213 5.50 1.31 -9.03
CA LEU A 213 6.52 2.22 -9.54
C LEU A 213 7.04 3.11 -8.41
N ASP A 214 6.19 3.40 -7.43
CA ASP A 214 6.54 4.00 -6.16
C ASP A 214 6.35 2.96 -5.04
N GLU A 215 7.47 2.53 -4.43
CA GLU A 215 7.44 1.50 -3.38
C GLU A 215 6.72 1.97 -2.10
N ASP A 216 6.67 3.27 -1.87
CA ASP A 216 6.01 3.86 -0.70
C ASP A 216 4.51 4.07 -0.90
N ALA A 217 4.03 4.06 -2.16
CA ALA A 217 2.61 4.23 -2.46
C ALA A 217 1.79 2.98 -2.09
N ASP A 218 0.58 3.21 -1.59
CA ASP A 218 -0.37 2.14 -1.36
C ASP A 218 -1.03 1.71 -2.67
N LYS A 219 -1.39 0.42 -2.76
CA LYS A 219 -1.99 -0.17 -3.97
C LYS A 219 -3.48 0.16 -4.07
N ILE A 220 -3.80 1.43 -4.21
CA ILE A 220 -5.18 1.90 -4.30
C ILE A 220 -5.47 2.39 -5.71
N TYR A 221 -6.46 1.79 -6.35
CA TYR A 221 -6.97 2.19 -7.65
C TYR A 221 -8.13 3.18 -7.50
N GLY A 222 -8.20 4.18 -8.37
CA GLY A 222 -9.31 5.14 -8.44
C GLY A 222 -9.15 6.40 -7.61
N LEU A 223 -7.93 6.71 -7.11
CA LEU A 223 -7.67 7.93 -6.36
C LEU A 223 -7.82 9.21 -7.18
N ASP A 224 -7.57 9.11 -8.48
CA ASP A 224 -7.63 10.20 -9.45
C ASP A 224 -9.05 10.70 -9.75
N ARG A 225 -10.08 9.95 -9.33
CA ARG A 225 -11.49 10.26 -9.65
C ARG A 225 -12.43 10.23 -8.45
N VAL A 226 -11.92 9.95 -7.25
CA VAL A 226 -12.75 9.88 -6.04
C VAL A 226 -13.05 11.28 -5.50
N ASP A 227 -14.33 11.56 -5.24
CA ASP A 227 -14.77 12.76 -4.53
C ASP A 227 -14.70 12.50 -3.03
N LYS A 228 -13.70 13.08 -2.37
CA LYS A 228 -13.42 12.87 -0.94
C LYS A 228 -14.46 13.52 -0.01
N SER A 229 -15.33 14.37 -0.54
CA SER A 229 -16.40 15.01 0.24
C SER A 229 -17.65 14.16 0.36
N LYS A 230 -17.76 13.08 -0.42
CA LYS A 230 -18.90 12.17 -0.47
C LYS A 230 -18.56 10.81 0.13
N GLN A 231 -19.61 10.00 0.33
CA GLN A 231 -19.47 8.58 0.66
C GLN A 231 -18.55 7.89 -0.34
N ILE A 232 -17.52 7.20 0.16
CA ILE A 232 -16.58 6.45 -0.65
C ILE A 232 -16.79 4.96 -0.42
N TYR A 233 -16.94 4.22 -1.50
CA TYR A 233 -16.99 2.77 -1.47
C TYR A 233 -15.61 2.18 -1.69
N VAL A 234 -15.30 1.10 -0.98
CA VAL A 234 -14.00 0.43 -1.04
C VAL A 234 -14.23 -1.04 -1.34
N VAL A 235 -13.72 -1.51 -2.47
CA VAL A 235 -13.79 -2.91 -2.93
C VAL A 235 -12.40 -3.54 -3.02
N GLU A 236 -12.33 -4.85 -3.23
CA GLU A 236 -11.04 -5.54 -3.42
C GLU A 236 -10.47 -5.29 -4.82
N GLY A 237 -11.27 -5.49 -5.86
CA GLY A 237 -10.83 -5.52 -7.24
C GLY A 237 -11.05 -4.21 -8.01
N PRO A 238 -10.06 -3.74 -8.79
CA PRO A 238 -10.26 -2.58 -9.67
C PRO A 238 -11.45 -2.71 -10.62
N ILE A 239 -11.72 -3.93 -11.15
CA ILE A 239 -12.85 -4.14 -12.07
C ILE A 239 -14.18 -3.92 -11.37
N ASP A 240 -14.36 -4.40 -10.14
CA ASP A 240 -15.59 -4.22 -9.37
C ASP A 240 -15.87 -2.74 -9.07
N SER A 241 -14.81 -1.97 -8.79
CA SER A 241 -14.94 -0.53 -8.55
C SER A 241 -15.46 0.25 -9.76
N MET A 242 -15.27 -0.27 -10.98
CA MET A 242 -15.76 0.40 -12.22
C MET A 242 -17.29 0.40 -12.36
N PHE A 243 -17.98 -0.40 -11.56
CA PHE A 243 -19.45 -0.51 -11.58
C PHE A 243 -20.13 0.32 -10.49
N LEU A 244 -19.36 0.96 -9.61
CA LEU A 244 -19.88 1.81 -8.54
C LEU A 244 -19.50 3.27 -8.75
N ASP A 245 -20.33 4.17 -8.20
CA ASP A 245 -19.97 5.57 -8.11
C ASP A 245 -19.06 5.79 -6.91
N ASN A 246 -18.12 6.75 -7.04
CA ASN A 246 -17.23 7.17 -5.98
C ASN A 246 -16.53 6.00 -5.25
N CYS A 247 -15.95 5.09 -6.02
CA CYS A 247 -15.38 3.84 -5.53
C CYS A 247 -13.89 3.73 -5.81
N ILE A 248 -13.16 3.26 -4.81
CA ILE A 248 -11.75 2.88 -4.91
C ILE A 248 -11.58 1.37 -4.72
N ALA A 249 -10.46 0.82 -5.20
CA ALA A 249 -10.14 -0.58 -4.97
C ALA A 249 -8.77 -0.76 -4.31
N VAL A 250 -8.69 -1.68 -3.34
CA VAL A 250 -7.44 -2.08 -2.68
C VAL A 250 -6.91 -3.36 -3.31
N ALA A 251 -6.11 -3.25 -4.34
CA ALA A 251 -5.57 -4.39 -5.07
C ALA A 251 -4.54 -5.17 -4.23
N GLY A 252 -4.99 -6.13 -3.44
CA GLY A 252 -4.13 -7.01 -2.64
C GLY A 252 -4.43 -7.06 -1.16
N ALA A 253 -5.70 -6.99 -0.79
CA ALA A 253 -6.24 -7.68 0.38
C ALA A 253 -6.04 -7.12 1.79
N ASP A 254 -5.51 -5.93 2.01
CA ASP A 254 -5.56 -5.36 3.36
C ASP A 254 -6.42 -4.10 3.41
N PHE A 255 -7.73 -4.29 3.61
CA PHE A 255 -8.70 -3.20 3.76
C PHE A 255 -8.44 -2.28 4.96
N SER A 256 -7.52 -2.65 5.84
CA SER A 256 -7.09 -1.76 6.92
C SER A 256 -6.14 -0.67 6.46
N LYS A 257 -5.47 -0.85 5.31
CA LYS A 257 -4.47 0.09 4.80
C LYS A 257 -5.02 1.39 4.24
N PRO A 258 -6.13 1.43 3.45
CA PRO A 258 -6.67 2.70 2.94
C PRO A 258 -7.01 3.71 4.02
N LEU A 259 -7.05 3.25 5.26
CA LEU A 259 -7.51 3.99 6.42
C LEU A 259 -6.38 4.25 7.42
N SER A 260 -5.28 3.51 7.30
CA SER A 260 -4.03 3.75 8.03
C SER A 260 -3.03 4.57 7.23
N ILE A 261 -3.40 5.00 6.04
CA ILE A 261 -2.52 5.82 5.20
C ILE A 261 -2.28 7.13 5.93
N SER A 262 -1.26 7.05 6.75
CA SER A 262 -0.46 8.14 7.31
C SER A 262 -0.72 9.50 6.66
N GLY A 263 -1.73 10.23 7.10
CA GLY A 263 -1.91 11.66 6.86
C GLY A 263 -1.98 12.16 5.41
N ARG A 264 -1.73 11.30 4.40
CA ARG A 264 -1.74 11.71 2.99
C ARG A 264 -3.09 11.54 2.29
N LEU A 265 -3.91 10.59 2.74
CA LEU A 265 -5.27 10.43 2.25
C LEU A 265 -6.24 10.83 3.37
N MET A 266 -6.38 12.11 3.61
CA MET A 266 -7.48 12.65 4.41
C MET A 266 -8.76 12.50 3.59
N LEU A 267 -9.37 11.31 3.66
CA LEU A 267 -10.72 11.08 3.14
C LEU A 267 -11.68 11.71 4.15
N ASN A 268 -12.16 12.90 3.85
CA ASN A 268 -13.16 13.57 4.66
C ASN A 268 -14.54 12.91 4.56
N GLY A 269 -14.72 12.03 3.54
CA GLY A 269 -15.94 11.27 3.33
C GLY A 269 -16.00 10.01 4.19
N GLU A 270 -17.22 9.56 4.44
CA GLU A 270 -17.45 8.29 5.12
C GLU A 270 -17.08 7.11 4.21
N LEU A 271 -16.38 6.10 4.77
CA LEU A 271 -15.98 4.92 4.01
C LEU A 271 -16.93 3.75 4.28
N THR A 272 -17.37 3.08 3.21
CA THR A 272 -18.08 1.81 3.28
C THR A 272 -17.27 0.71 2.61
N ILE A 273 -16.92 -0.31 3.36
CA ILE A 273 -16.12 -1.45 2.89
C ILE A 273 -17.05 -2.52 2.34
N ILE A 274 -16.74 -3.01 1.15
CA ILE A 274 -17.52 -4.02 0.43
C ILE A 274 -16.61 -5.19 0.14
N PHE A 275 -16.86 -6.32 0.78
CA PHE A 275 -16.16 -7.57 0.55
C PHE A 275 -16.89 -8.44 -0.47
N ASP A 276 -16.18 -9.38 -1.08
CA ASP A 276 -16.81 -10.43 -1.87
C ASP A 276 -17.83 -11.22 -1.03
N ASN A 277 -18.92 -11.64 -1.63
CA ASN A 277 -19.96 -12.42 -0.97
C ASN A 277 -19.56 -13.90 -0.82
N GLU A 278 -18.56 -14.15 0.01
CA GLU A 278 -18.02 -15.48 0.29
C GLU A 278 -18.15 -15.87 1.78
N PRO A 279 -19.34 -16.19 2.28
CA PRO A 279 -19.59 -16.44 3.71
C PRO A 279 -18.86 -17.67 4.29
N ARG A 280 -18.27 -18.51 3.44
CA ARG A 280 -17.45 -19.66 3.82
C ARG A 280 -15.94 -19.40 3.76
N ASN A 281 -15.52 -18.25 3.27
CA ASN A 281 -14.11 -17.87 3.17
C ASN A 281 -13.63 -17.30 4.50
N LYS A 282 -12.76 -18.06 5.19
CA LYS A 282 -12.24 -17.68 6.51
C LYS A 282 -11.51 -16.34 6.53
N GLU A 283 -10.77 -16.01 5.45
CA GLU A 283 -10.03 -14.77 5.38
C GLU A 283 -10.97 -13.56 5.22
N ILE A 284 -11.98 -13.67 4.37
CA ILE A 284 -13.00 -12.62 4.20
C ILE A 284 -13.77 -12.42 5.52
N CYS A 285 -14.22 -13.50 6.16
CA CYS A 285 -14.89 -13.40 7.46
C CYS A 285 -14.04 -12.71 8.52
N LYS A 286 -12.75 -13.01 8.57
CA LYS A 286 -11.80 -12.35 9.49
C LYS A 286 -11.61 -10.87 9.17
N GLN A 287 -11.60 -10.49 7.90
CA GLN A 287 -11.48 -9.09 7.49
C GLN A 287 -12.76 -8.30 7.79
N ILE A 288 -13.93 -8.89 7.59
CA ILE A 288 -15.22 -8.30 8.00
C ILE A 288 -15.25 -8.05 9.51
N ASP A 289 -14.92 -9.05 10.32
CA ASP A 289 -14.87 -8.95 11.79
C ASP A 289 -13.91 -7.83 12.23
N LYS A 290 -12.73 -7.76 11.62
CA LYS A 290 -11.77 -6.67 11.86
C LYS A 290 -12.34 -5.29 11.49
N THR A 291 -13.06 -5.19 10.38
CA THR A 291 -13.69 -3.96 9.91
C THR A 291 -14.77 -3.48 10.88
N ILE A 292 -15.58 -4.41 11.38
CA ILE A 292 -16.62 -4.16 12.40
C ILE A 292 -15.97 -3.70 13.70
N SER A 293 -14.94 -4.39 14.18
CA SER A 293 -14.21 -4.04 15.43
C SER A 293 -13.56 -2.66 15.38
N GLN A 294 -13.25 -2.17 14.17
CA GLN A 294 -12.73 -0.82 13.95
C GLN A 294 -13.84 0.24 13.85
N GLY A 295 -15.10 -0.15 14.05
CA GLY A 295 -16.25 0.76 13.98
C GLY A 295 -16.52 1.36 12.60
N ARG A 296 -16.19 0.64 11.53
CA ARG A 296 -16.35 1.10 10.14
C ARG A 296 -17.65 0.59 9.53
N ASN A 297 -18.14 1.30 8.52
CA ASN A 297 -19.26 0.81 7.73
C ASN A 297 -18.82 -0.37 6.88
N VAL A 298 -19.62 -1.40 6.86
CA VAL A 298 -19.38 -2.62 6.06
C VAL A 298 -20.69 -3.11 5.46
N VAL A 299 -20.62 -3.57 4.22
CA VAL A 299 -21.73 -4.24 3.56
C VAL A 299 -21.77 -5.70 4.01
N ILE A 300 -22.93 -6.12 4.52
CA ILE A 300 -23.23 -7.53 4.78
C ILE A 300 -24.31 -7.94 3.78
N TRP A 301 -23.95 -8.75 2.81
CA TRP A 301 -24.82 -9.14 1.72
C TRP A 301 -26.06 -9.89 2.23
N PRO A 302 -27.26 -9.61 1.70
CA PRO A 302 -28.47 -10.33 2.11
C PRO A 302 -28.43 -11.78 1.59
N ASP A 303 -29.10 -12.69 2.28
CA ASP A 303 -29.16 -14.11 1.91
C ASP A 303 -29.74 -14.35 0.51
N SER A 304 -30.55 -13.43 -0.02
CA SER A 304 -31.06 -13.45 -1.39
C SER A 304 -29.98 -13.25 -2.44
N MET A 305 -28.88 -12.56 -2.09
CA MET A 305 -27.75 -12.33 -2.99
C MET A 305 -26.88 -13.58 -3.08
N LYS A 306 -26.85 -14.21 -4.26
CA LYS A 306 -26.08 -15.45 -4.50
C LYS A 306 -24.81 -15.24 -5.32
N HIS A 307 -24.63 -14.05 -5.88
CA HIS A 307 -23.48 -13.71 -6.71
C HIS A 307 -22.31 -13.36 -5.82
N LYS A 308 -21.11 -13.75 -6.28
CA LYS A 308 -19.88 -13.66 -5.50
C LYS A 308 -19.38 -12.21 -5.37
N ASP A 309 -19.30 -11.50 -6.49
CA ASP A 309 -18.75 -10.15 -6.60
C ASP A 309 -19.66 -9.23 -7.42
N ILE A 310 -19.33 -7.96 -7.47
CA ILE A 310 -20.12 -6.95 -8.18
C ILE A 310 -20.18 -7.23 -9.67
N ASN A 311 -19.07 -7.68 -10.28
CA ASN A 311 -19.08 -8.02 -11.70
C ASN A 311 -20.00 -9.20 -12.00
N ASP A 312 -20.08 -10.21 -11.15
CA ASP A 312 -21.02 -11.32 -11.28
C ASP A 312 -22.48 -10.86 -11.18
N MET A 313 -22.79 -9.89 -10.31
CA MET A 313 -24.12 -9.26 -10.22
C MET A 313 -24.49 -8.55 -11.54
N ILE A 314 -23.57 -7.79 -12.11
CA ILE A 314 -23.75 -7.14 -13.43
C ILE A 314 -24.02 -8.16 -14.54
N LEU A 315 -23.27 -9.27 -14.52
CA LEU A 315 -23.45 -10.34 -15.51
C LEU A 315 -24.78 -11.06 -15.36
N ALA A 316 -25.29 -11.16 -14.14
CA ALA A 316 -26.60 -11.70 -13.83
C ALA A 316 -27.77 -10.76 -14.20
N GLY A 317 -27.46 -9.51 -14.58
CA GLY A 317 -28.48 -8.56 -15.09
C GLY A 317 -28.85 -7.46 -14.11
N TYR A 318 -28.25 -7.40 -12.93
CA TYR A 318 -28.45 -6.26 -12.03
C TYR A 318 -27.89 -4.98 -12.66
N SER A 319 -28.66 -3.90 -12.59
CA SER A 319 -28.17 -2.59 -13.00
C SER A 319 -27.24 -2.01 -11.93
N LYS A 320 -26.39 -1.04 -12.31
CA LYS A 320 -25.59 -0.28 -11.37
C LYS A 320 -26.43 0.33 -10.24
N LYS A 321 -27.63 0.82 -10.56
CA LYS A 321 -28.57 1.41 -9.60
C LYS A 321 -29.08 0.38 -8.61
N ASP A 322 -29.42 -0.83 -9.08
CA ASP A 322 -29.88 -1.92 -8.20
C ASP A 322 -28.80 -2.31 -7.21
N ILE A 323 -27.56 -2.48 -7.70
CA ILE A 323 -26.42 -2.82 -6.85
C ILE A 323 -26.16 -1.72 -5.80
N GLN A 324 -26.20 -0.46 -6.22
CA GLN A 324 -26.02 0.68 -5.33
C GLN A 324 -27.09 0.71 -4.22
N GLN A 325 -28.35 0.42 -4.58
CA GLN A 325 -29.44 0.34 -3.61
C GLN A 325 -29.24 -0.82 -2.64
N ILE A 326 -28.87 -2.01 -3.13
CA ILE A 326 -28.58 -3.17 -2.29
C ILE A 326 -27.43 -2.87 -1.31
N ILE A 327 -26.36 -2.22 -1.78
CA ILE A 327 -25.25 -1.80 -0.92
C ILE A 327 -25.74 -0.84 0.17
N THR A 328 -26.54 0.16 -0.19
CA THR A 328 -27.07 1.15 0.74
C THR A 328 -27.92 0.48 1.82
N ASP A 329 -28.84 -0.39 1.42
CA ASP A 329 -29.79 -1.08 2.32
C ASP A 329 -29.10 -2.10 3.24
N ASN A 330 -27.90 -2.57 2.85
CA ASN A 330 -27.16 -3.60 3.58
C ASN A 330 -25.81 -3.10 4.14
N THR A 331 -25.66 -1.78 4.28
CA THR A 331 -24.53 -1.16 4.97
C THR A 331 -24.82 -1.05 6.47
N PHE A 332 -23.96 -1.66 7.27
CA PHE A 332 -24.11 -1.71 8.72
C PHE A 332 -22.84 -1.25 9.43
N LYS A 333 -22.95 -0.89 10.71
CA LYS A 333 -21.86 -0.43 11.58
C LYS A 333 -22.06 -1.00 12.99
N THR A 334 -20.95 -1.21 13.70
CA THR A 334 -20.92 -1.58 15.12
C THR A 334 -21.80 -2.82 15.46
N ALA A 335 -22.69 -2.74 16.44
CA ALA A 335 -23.52 -3.86 16.91
C ALA A 335 -24.45 -4.42 15.82
N ALA A 336 -25.05 -3.55 14.99
CA ALA A 336 -25.89 -3.99 13.89
C ALA A 336 -25.10 -4.80 12.86
N ALA A 337 -23.87 -4.37 12.54
CA ALA A 337 -22.97 -5.11 11.65
C ALA A 337 -22.59 -6.48 12.27
N SER A 338 -22.29 -6.53 13.56
CA SER A 338 -21.96 -7.79 14.26
C SER A 338 -23.10 -8.80 14.21
N LEU A 339 -24.35 -8.34 14.42
CA LEU A 339 -25.52 -9.19 14.37
C LEU A 339 -25.74 -9.75 12.96
N ARG A 340 -25.75 -8.89 11.95
CA ARG A 340 -25.92 -9.31 10.55
C ARG A 340 -24.78 -10.20 10.07
N PHE A 341 -23.55 -9.92 10.50
CA PHE A 341 -22.40 -10.75 10.18
C PHE A 341 -22.50 -12.15 10.79
N ALA A 342 -23.00 -12.28 12.02
CA ALA A 342 -23.20 -13.57 12.67
C ALA A 342 -24.21 -14.45 11.89
N GLU A 343 -25.26 -13.85 11.31
CA GLU A 343 -26.23 -14.53 10.44
C GLU A 343 -25.63 -14.88 9.08
N TRP A 344 -24.85 -13.97 8.49
CA TRP A 344 -24.30 -14.13 7.13
C TRP A 344 -23.18 -15.18 7.06
N ARG A 345 -22.28 -15.23 8.04
CA ARG A 345 -21.13 -16.16 8.01
C ARG A 345 -21.59 -17.61 8.11
N LYS A 346 -20.98 -18.48 7.28
CA LYS A 346 -21.27 -19.92 7.22
C LYS A 346 -20.05 -20.78 7.56
N ILE A 347 -19.21 -20.26 8.42
CA ILE A 347 -18.07 -20.97 9.04
C ILE A 347 -18.33 -21.08 10.54
N ASN A 348 -18.00 -22.24 11.10
CA ASN A 348 -18.01 -22.40 12.56
C ASN A 348 -16.88 -21.53 13.15
N ALA A 349 -17.17 -20.90 14.27
CA ALA A 349 -16.23 -20.06 15.03
C ALA A 349 -15.03 -20.84 15.53
#